data_207b0b0f12827973617d37e48a598714
#
_entry.id   207b0b0f12827973617d37e48a598714
#
_cell.length_a   1.000
_cell.length_b   1.000
_cell.length_c   1.000
_cell.angle_alpha   90.00
_cell.angle_beta   90.00
_cell.angle_gamma   90.00
#
_symmetry.space_group_name_H-M   'P 1'
#
loop_
_entity.id
_entity.type
_entity.pdbx_description
1 polymer ?
#
loop_
_entity_poly.entity_id
_entity_poly.type
_entity_poly.pdbx_seq_one_letter_code
_entity_poly.pdbx_strand_id
1 'polypeptide(L)'
;MTVPAVLSPRSAIEVDRSRLANLLHFETYVHRHLDWRGPLDWLGRKPYLIVESGDELLAALACPPEPPGVAWIRLFASAHRFNLHEAWGTLWPLALSQLRDLPVSQAAAIPLQDWFRDLLAANQFKRTHNVVVLAWRPDASDLPAESRTSPNLRPMREGDVDGVVDVDRNAFALLWQNSREAVSLALKQAGLATVIEDTGRILAFQISTRGAQGLHLARLATHPGFQGRGLATSLVRYVQLQVLHRKGTLLTVNTQDNNAPSLALYRKLAFSLTGEQFPVYQFDLN
;
A
#
# COMPACT_ATOMS: atom_id res chain seq x y z
N MET A 1 5.43 -31.24 35.49
CA MET A 1 5.16 -31.58 34.10
C MET A 1 4.21 -30.51 33.58
N THR A 2 4.71 -29.53 32.84
CA THR A 2 3.87 -28.53 32.15
C THR A 2 3.13 -29.25 31.02
N VAL A 3 1.81 -29.29 31.10
CA VAL A 3 0.98 -29.72 29.97
C VAL A 3 1.35 -28.85 28.77
N PRO A 4 1.70 -29.44 27.62
CA PRO A 4 2.00 -28.62 26.44
C PRO A 4 0.78 -27.74 26.14
N ALA A 5 1.01 -26.45 26.00
CA ALA A 5 -0.03 -25.50 25.68
C ALA A 5 -0.67 -25.91 24.35
N VAL A 6 -1.96 -26.18 24.36
CA VAL A 6 -2.69 -26.54 23.13
C VAL A 6 -2.83 -25.31 22.28
N LEU A 7 -2.13 -25.27 21.14
CA LEU A 7 -2.26 -24.23 20.15
C LEU A 7 -3.58 -24.39 19.38
N SER A 8 -4.38 -23.35 19.35
CA SER A 8 -5.68 -23.34 18.67
C SER A 8 -5.70 -22.28 17.57
N PRO A 9 -5.34 -22.64 16.33
CA PRO A 9 -5.46 -21.72 15.19
C PRO A 9 -6.94 -21.62 14.76
N ARG A 10 -7.42 -20.38 14.53
CA ARG A 10 -8.78 -20.10 14.04
C ARG A 10 -8.88 -18.78 13.29
N SER A 11 -10.00 -18.56 12.64
CA SER A 11 -10.32 -17.23 12.09
C SER A 11 -10.55 -16.23 13.21
N ALA A 12 -9.99 -15.03 13.01
CA ALA A 12 -10.25 -13.88 13.89
C ALA A 12 -11.66 -13.34 13.66
N ILE A 13 -12.30 -12.91 14.72
CA ILE A 13 -13.62 -12.29 14.72
C ILE A 13 -13.59 -10.97 15.47
N GLU A 14 -14.67 -10.18 15.41
CA GLU A 14 -14.68 -8.83 15.97
C GLU A 14 -14.39 -8.77 17.50
N VAL A 15 -14.77 -9.79 18.26
CA VAL A 15 -14.44 -9.86 19.70
C VAL A 15 -12.93 -9.97 19.97
N ASP A 16 -12.13 -10.38 19.00
CA ASP A 16 -10.66 -10.45 19.13
C ASP A 16 -9.98 -9.08 18.96
N ARG A 17 -10.70 -8.04 18.54
CA ARG A 17 -10.15 -6.72 18.21
C ARG A 17 -9.24 -6.15 19.31
N SER A 18 -9.70 -6.20 20.57
CA SER A 18 -8.91 -5.66 21.69
C SER A 18 -7.65 -6.48 21.97
N ARG A 19 -7.73 -7.80 21.88
CA ARG A 19 -6.58 -8.72 22.04
C ARG A 19 -5.56 -8.51 20.90
N LEU A 20 -6.05 -8.37 19.67
CA LEU A 20 -5.23 -8.04 18.50
C LEU A 20 -4.57 -6.66 18.65
N ALA A 21 -5.31 -5.66 19.10
CA ALA A 21 -4.74 -4.34 19.36
C ALA A 21 -3.57 -4.41 20.37
N ASN A 22 -3.73 -5.19 21.44
CA ASN A 22 -2.67 -5.42 22.43
C ASN A 22 -1.46 -6.13 21.80
N LEU A 23 -1.66 -7.22 21.05
CA LEU A 23 -0.57 -7.92 20.34
C LEU A 23 0.18 -6.95 19.43
N LEU A 24 -0.54 -6.13 18.66
CA LEU A 24 0.04 -5.15 17.75
C LEU A 24 0.79 -4.01 18.46
N HIS A 25 0.39 -3.65 19.67
CA HIS A 25 0.98 -2.53 20.39
C HIS A 25 2.21 -2.93 21.21
N PHE A 26 2.18 -4.10 21.83
CA PHE A 26 3.20 -4.48 22.80
C PHE A 26 4.28 -5.41 22.25
N GLU A 27 4.02 -6.06 21.10
CA GLU A 27 4.98 -7.04 20.58
C GLU A 27 5.94 -6.41 19.56
N THR A 28 7.17 -6.98 19.54
CA THR A 28 8.25 -6.51 18.65
C THR A 28 8.11 -7.05 17.23
N TYR A 29 7.62 -8.29 17.11
CA TYR A 29 7.48 -8.95 15.83
C TYR A 29 6.12 -8.64 15.21
N VAL A 30 6.01 -7.42 14.66
CA VAL A 30 4.78 -6.94 14.02
C VAL A 30 5.10 -6.35 12.65
N HIS A 31 4.71 -7.07 11.59
CA HIS A 31 4.64 -6.53 10.25
C HIS A 31 3.26 -5.93 10.00
N ARG A 32 3.23 -4.71 9.48
CA ARG A 32 2.03 -4.03 9.01
C ARG A 32 2.26 -3.55 7.58
N HIS A 33 1.38 -3.94 6.69
CA HIS A 33 1.40 -3.39 5.34
C HIS A 33 1.04 -1.90 5.35
N LEU A 34 1.74 -1.12 4.55
CA LEU A 34 1.38 0.30 4.34
C LEU A 34 0.16 0.37 3.44
N ASP A 35 -0.98 0.69 4.02
CA ASP A 35 -2.29 0.67 3.38
C ASP A 35 -3.15 1.83 3.87
N TRP A 36 -4.23 2.10 3.15
CA TRP A 36 -5.28 3.03 3.55
C TRP A 36 -6.10 2.52 4.75
N ARG A 37 -6.06 1.20 4.99
CA ARG A 37 -6.70 0.53 6.14
C ARG A 37 -5.68 0.16 7.18
N GLY A 38 -6.05 0.37 8.46
CA GLY A 38 -5.29 -0.21 9.56
C GLY A 38 -5.44 -1.73 9.61
N PRO A 39 -4.49 -2.46 10.25
CA PRO A 39 -4.56 -3.93 10.32
C PRO A 39 -5.88 -4.46 10.91
N LEU A 40 -6.48 -3.77 11.87
CA LEU A 40 -7.73 -4.18 12.50
C LEU A 40 -8.97 -3.94 11.64
N ASP A 41 -8.89 -3.06 10.64
CA ASP A 41 -10.01 -2.78 9.74
C ASP A 41 -10.24 -3.91 8.72
N TRP A 42 -9.33 -4.89 8.70
CA TRP A 42 -9.46 -6.12 7.92
C TRP A 42 -10.22 -7.23 8.64
N LEU A 43 -10.57 -7.07 9.93
CA LEU A 43 -11.41 -8.03 10.65
C LEU A 43 -12.73 -8.26 9.90
N GLY A 44 -13.16 -9.53 9.90
CA GLY A 44 -14.33 -9.98 9.13
C GLY A 44 -14.04 -10.34 7.67
N ARG A 45 -12.85 -10.01 7.13
CA ARG A 45 -12.40 -10.44 5.78
C ARG A 45 -11.41 -11.60 5.92
N LYS A 46 -11.56 -12.63 5.08
CA LYS A 46 -10.73 -13.85 5.13
C LYS A 46 -9.66 -13.83 4.03
N PRO A 47 -8.46 -14.42 4.27
CA PRO A 47 -7.96 -14.95 5.54
C PRO A 47 -7.61 -13.86 6.56
N TYR A 48 -8.10 -14.00 7.77
CA TYR A 48 -7.61 -13.33 8.96
C TYR A 48 -7.59 -14.36 10.08
N LEU A 49 -6.40 -14.84 10.44
CA LEU A 49 -6.17 -15.98 11.32
C LEU A 49 -5.43 -15.57 12.58
N ILE A 50 -5.69 -16.25 13.67
CA ILE A 50 -4.99 -16.10 14.94
C ILE A 50 -4.59 -17.46 15.50
N VAL A 51 -3.56 -17.48 16.35
CA VAL A 51 -3.20 -18.62 17.20
C VAL A 51 -3.31 -18.17 18.64
N GLU A 52 -3.98 -18.98 19.45
CA GLU A 52 -4.14 -18.74 20.86
C GLU A 52 -3.76 -19.96 21.70
N SER A 53 -3.44 -19.75 22.96
CA SER A 53 -3.24 -20.76 23.97
C SER A 53 -3.93 -20.34 25.25
N GLY A 54 -5.02 -21.02 25.60
CA GLY A 54 -5.94 -20.50 26.63
C GLY A 54 -6.52 -19.14 26.21
N ASP A 55 -6.46 -18.17 27.11
CA ASP A 55 -6.96 -16.82 26.85
C ASP A 55 -5.95 -15.92 26.15
N GLU A 56 -4.76 -16.43 25.79
CA GLU A 56 -3.69 -15.63 25.29
C GLU A 56 -3.55 -15.71 23.77
N LEU A 57 -3.49 -14.55 23.13
CA LEU A 57 -3.22 -14.42 21.70
C LEU A 57 -1.72 -14.44 21.43
N LEU A 58 -1.26 -15.46 20.69
CA LEU A 58 0.15 -15.69 20.43
C LEU A 58 0.60 -15.19 19.07
N ALA A 59 -0.23 -15.29 18.04
CA ALA A 59 0.12 -14.83 16.70
C ALA A 59 -1.12 -14.45 15.89
N ALA A 60 -0.91 -13.64 14.86
CA ALA A 60 -1.95 -13.26 13.89
C ALA A 60 -1.38 -13.12 12.48
N LEU A 61 -2.18 -13.49 11.48
CA LEU A 61 -1.91 -13.31 10.05
C LEU A 61 -3.17 -12.84 9.35
N ALA A 62 -3.09 -11.74 8.59
CA ALA A 62 -4.17 -11.26 7.74
C ALA A 62 -3.65 -11.05 6.32
N CYS A 63 -4.31 -11.69 5.35
CA CYS A 63 -4.01 -11.53 3.93
C CYS A 63 -5.28 -11.64 3.06
N PRO A 64 -6.36 -10.89 3.38
CA PRO A 64 -7.57 -10.89 2.57
C PRO A 64 -7.28 -10.32 1.18
N PRO A 65 -7.80 -10.94 0.10
CA PRO A 65 -7.57 -10.47 -1.26
C PRO A 65 -8.19 -9.08 -1.49
N GLU A 66 -7.34 -8.12 -1.80
CA GLU A 66 -7.71 -6.80 -2.30
C GLU A 66 -6.50 -6.16 -2.97
N PRO A 67 -6.52 -5.86 -4.28
CA PRO A 67 -7.65 -6.08 -5.20
C PRO A 67 -7.95 -7.57 -5.40
N PRO A 68 -9.10 -7.91 -5.99
CA PRO A 68 -9.38 -9.30 -6.35
C PRO A 68 -8.23 -9.90 -7.16
N GLY A 69 -7.82 -11.13 -6.83
CA GLY A 69 -6.71 -11.82 -7.49
C GLY A 69 -5.36 -11.69 -6.80
N VAL A 70 -5.20 -10.81 -5.81
CA VAL A 70 -3.94 -10.62 -5.05
C VAL A 70 -4.20 -10.60 -3.56
N ALA A 71 -3.45 -11.37 -2.79
CA ALA A 71 -3.48 -11.38 -1.33
C ALA A 71 -2.23 -10.70 -0.76
N TRP A 72 -2.31 -9.42 -0.45
CA TRP A 72 -1.25 -8.75 0.31
C TRP A 72 -1.25 -9.21 1.76
N ILE A 73 -0.08 -9.53 2.32
CA ILE A 73 0.04 -9.78 3.76
C ILE A 73 -0.10 -8.44 4.48
N ARG A 74 -1.31 -8.18 4.97
CA ARG A 74 -1.70 -6.93 5.64
C ARG A 74 -1.16 -6.87 7.06
N LEU A 75 -1.05 -8.05 7.68
CA LEU A 75 -0.56 -8.21 9.04
C LEU A 75 0.12 -9.56 9.18
N PHE A 76 1.27 -9.58 9.84
CA PHE A 76 1.80 -10.74 10.54
C PHE A 76 2.36 -10.27 11.88
N ALA A 77 1.93 -10.89 12.96
CA ALA A 77 2.40 -10.58 14.30
C ALA A 77 2.61 -11.86 15.10
N SER A 78 3.65 -11.86 15.95
CA SER A 78 3.93 -12.94 16.88
C SER A 78 4.37 -12.39 18.24
N ALA A 79 3.83 -12.96 19.31
CA ALA A 79 4.29 -12.68 20.66
C ALA A 79 5.76 -13.11 20.81
N HIS A 80 6.55 -12.35 21.55
CA HIS A 80 7.99 -12.58 21.74
C HIS A 80 8.35 -13.99 22.28
N ARG A 81 7.44 -14.61 23.02
CA ARG A 81 7.57 -15.96 23.58
C ARG A 81 7.13 -17.07 22.64
N PHE A 82 6.56 -16.74 21.47
CA PHE A 82 6.14 -17.70 20.47
C PHE A 82 7.11 -17.65 19.29
N ASN A 83 7.67 -18.80 18.91
CA ASN A 83 8.66 -18.86 17.85
C ASN A 83 8.09 -18.38 16.51
N LEU A 84 8.79 -17.47 15.83
CA LEU A 84 8.34 -16.88 14.56
C LEU A 84 8.06 -17.91 13.46
N HIS A 85 8.95 -18.90 13.34
CA HIS A 85 8.79 -19.95 12.32
C HIS A 85 7.63 -20.88 12.65
N GLU A 86 7.40 -21.14 13.93
CA GLU A 86 6.24 -21.92 14.40
C GLU A 86 4.95 -21.15 14.18
N ALA A 87 4.91 -19.86 14.53
CA ALA A 87 3.77 -18.98 14.26
C ALA A 87 3.40 -18.95 12.78
N TRP A 88 4.40 -18.75 11.92
CA TRP A 88 4.22 -18.76 10.46
C TRP A 88 3.78 -20.13 9.96
N GLY A 89 4.49 -21.19 10.38
CA GLY A 89 4.19 -22.58 9.99
C GLY A 89 2.79 -23.05 10.41
N THR A 90 2.22 -22.45 11.47
CA THR A 90 0.85 -22.71 11.90
C THR A 90 -0.18 -21.91 11.08
N LEU A 91 0.08 -20.65 10.81
CA LEU A 91 -0.90 -19.73 10.20
C LEU A 91 -0.88 -19.77 8.67
N TRP A 92 0.32 -19.80 8.05
CA TRP A 92 0.45 -19.68 6.60
C TRP A 92 -0.21 -20.82 5.81
N PRO A 93 -0.05 -22.11 6.17
CA PRO A 93 -0.75 -23.21 5.48
C PRO A 93 -2.27 -23.08 5.52
N LEU A 94 -2.82 -22.59 6.63
CA LEU A 94 -4.26 -22.35 6.77
C LEU A 94 -4.73 -21.18 5.90
N ALA A 95 -3.93 -20.11 5.86
CA ALA A 95 -4.20 -18.98 4.97
C ALA A 95 -4.15 -19.41 3.50
N LEU A 96 -3.14 -20.20 3.10
CA LEU A 96 -3.03 -20.77 1.75
C LEU A 96 -4.23 -21.61 1.39
N SER A 97 -4.70 -22.48 2.29
CA SER A 97 -5.91 -23.28 2.06
C SER A 97 -7.10 -22.38 1.76
N GLN A 98 -7.33 -21.33 2.55
CA GLN A 98 -8.43 -20.39 2.33
C GLN A 98 -8.27 -19.57 1.04
N LEU A 99 -7.02 -19.20 0.67
CA LEU A 99 -6.75 -18.46 -0.56
C LEU A 99 -6.97 -19.28 -1.82
N ARG A 100 -6.71 -20.60 -1.78
CA ARG A 100 -6.94 -21.51 -2.91
C ARG A 100 -8.43 -21.67 -3.27
N ASP A 101 -9.32 -21.42 -2.32
CA ASP A 101 -10.77 -21.44 -2.55
C ASP A 101 -11.28 -20.12 -3.17
N LEU A 102 -10.38 -19.15 -3.39
CA LEU A 102 -10.68 -17.83 -3.93
C LEU A 102 -9.96 -17.62 -5.28
N PRO A 103 -10.44 -16.72 -6.14
CA PRO A 103 -9.79 -16.40 -7.40
C PRO A 103 -8.52 -15.54 -7.17
N VAL A 104 -7.54 -16.09 -6.47
CA VAL A 104 -6.27 -15.45 -6.10
C VAL A 104 -5.12 -16.21 -6.75
N SER A 105 -4.29 -15.51 -7.50
CA SER A 105 -3.14 -16.10 -8.19
C SER A 105 -1.83 -15.94 -7.42
N GLN A 106 -1.74 -14.94 -6.55
CA GLN A 106 -0.50 -14.62 -5.85
C GLN A 106 -0.73 -13.98 -4.49
N ALA A 107 0.19 -14.23 -3.57
CA ALA A 107 0.34 -13.46 -2.35
C ALA A 107 1.57 -12.53 -2.46
N ALA A 108 1.53 -11.40 -1.76
CA ALA A 108 2.63 -10.43 -1.80
C ALA A 108 2.86 -9.76 -0.44
N ALA A 109 4.08 -9.27 -0.23
CA ALA A 109 4.45 -8.49 0.95
C ALA A 109 5.54 -7.47 0.63
N ILE A 110 5.56 -6.37 1.37
CA ILE A 110 6.66 -5.40 1.41
C ILE A 110 7.19 -5.39 2.84
N PRO A 111 8.20 -6.23 3.16
CA PRO A 111 8.78 -6.26 4.49
C PRO A 111 9.56 -4.97 4.77
N LEU A 112 9.20 -4.29 5.87
CA LEU A 112 9.89 -3.10 6.36
C LEU A 112 11.00 -3.45 7.35
N GLN A 113 10.98 -4.67 7.91
CA GLN A 113 11.93 -5.16 8.89
C GLN A 113 12.66 -6.39 8.35
N ASP A 114 13.93 -6.54 8.74
CA ASP A 114 14.81 -7.62 8.30
C ASP A 114 14.28 -8.99 8.72
N TRP A 115 13.79 -9.13 9.96
CA TRP A 115 13.24 -10.40 10.45
C TRP A 115 12.08 -10.93 9.58
N PHE A 116 11.22 -10.03 9.09
CA PHE A 116 10.09 -10.45 8.26
C PHE A 116 10.54 -10.76 6.82
N ARG A 117 11.52 -10.02 6.31
CA ARG A 117 12.17 -10.33 5.04
C ARG A 117 12.77 -11.75 5.05
N ASP A 118 13.51 -12.09 6.13
CA ASP A 118 14.18 -13.38 6.26
C ASP A 118 13.15 -14.51 6.43
N LEU A 119 12.08 -14.27 7.16
CA LEU A 119 10.95 -15.20 7.29
C LEU A 119 10.29 -15.49 5.94
N LEU A 120 10.02 -14.46 5.13
CA LEU A 120 9.43 -14.62 3.78
C LEU A 120 10.37 -15.41 2.86
N ALA A 121 11.66 -15.08 2.84
CA ALA A 121 12.65 -15.77 2.02
C ALA A 121 12.77 -17.25 2.39
N ALA A 122 12.73 -17.59 3.69
CA ALA A 122 12.73 -18.97 4.19
C ALA A 122 11.45 -19.75 3.80
N ASN A 123 10.38 -19.06 3.44
CA ASN A 123 9.06 -19.64 3.13
C ASN A 123 8.64 -19.46 1.66
N GLN A 124 9.61 -19.54 0.74
CA GLN A 124 9.41 -19.60 -0.72
C GLN A 124 8.87 -18.31 -1.36
N PHE A 125 8.78 -17.22 -0.63
CA PHE A 125 8.51 -15.93 -1.25
C PHE A 125 9.75 -15.46 -2.01
N LYS A 126 9.57 -15.07 -3.26
CA LYS A 126 10.64 -14.60 -4.14
C LYS A 126 10.66 -13.08 -4.17
N ARG A 127 11.84 -12.48 -3.97
CA ARG A 127 12.04 -11.06 -4.22
C ARG A 127 11.94 -10.78 -5.72
N THR A 128 11.11 -9.82 -6.11
CA THR A 128 10.86 -9.49 -7.53
C THR A 128 11.44 -8.14 -7.95
N HIS A 129 11.26 -7.10 -7.16
CA HIS A 129 11.72 -5.73 -7.40
C HIS A 129 11.72 -4.94 -6.09
N ASN A 130 12.05 -3.64 -6.16
CA ASN A 130 11.94 -2.77 -4.99
C ASN A 130 10.94 -1.64 -5.25
N VAL A 131 10.31 -1.17 -4.19
CA VAL A 131 9.69 0.15 -4.14
C VAL A 131 10.78 1.13 -3.68
N VAL A 132 11.05 2.16 -4.47
CA VAL A 132 12.03 3.22 -4.18
C VAL A 132 11.31 4.50 -3.82
N VAL A 133 11.92 5.28 -2.93
CA VAL A 133 11.41 6.58 -2.49
C VAL A 133 12.17 7.69 -3.19
N LEU A 134 11.42 8.63 -3.77
CA LEU A 134 11.97 9.87 -4.33
C LEU A 134 11.43 11.07 -3.56
N ALA A 135 12.21 12.12 -3.50
CA ALA A 135 11.88 13.36 -2.84
C ALA A 135 12.16 14.56 -3.74
N TRP A 136 11.26 15.52 -3.71
CA TRP A 136 11.46 16.86 -4.20
C TRP A 136 11.47 17.83 -3.01
N ARG A 137 12.49 18.69 -2.97
CA ARG A 137 12.62 19.78 -1.99
C ARG A 137 12.60 21.08 -2.76
N PRO A 138 11.66 21.99 -2.46
CA PRO A 138 11.65 23.28 -3.13
C PRO A 138 12.95 24.06 -2.86
N ASP A 139 13.61 24.52 -3.92
CA ASP A 139 14.67 25.50 -3.85
C ASP A 139 14.09 26.90 -4.18
N ALA A 140 14.71 27.95 -3.68
CA ALA A 140 14.28 29.32 -3.93
C ALA A 140 14.29 29.70 -5.45
N SER A 141 15.06 28.98 -6.25
CA SER A 141 15.09 29.07 -7.72
C SER A 141 14.04 28.23 -8.44
N ASP A 142 13.40 27.28 -7.73
CA ASP A 142 12.45 26.30 -8.29
C ASP A 142 11.01 26.83 -8.34
N LEU A 143 10.78 28.13 -8.17
CA LEU A 143 9.47 28.69 -8.44
C LEU A 143 9.10 28.34 -9.88
N PRO A 144 8.13 27.46 -10.11
CA PRO A 144 7.73 27.12 -11.46
C PRO A 144 7.27 28.43 -12.11
N ALA A 145 8.03 28.91 -13.10
CA ALA A 145 7.49 29.90 -14.02
C ALA A 145 6.11 29.40 -14.40
N GLU A 146 5.06 30.22 -14.26
CA GLU A 146 3.64 29.94 -14.43
C GLU A 146 3.39 28.59 -15.11
N SER A 147 3.36 27.53 -14.31
CA SER A 147 3.26 26.17 -14.84
C SER A 147 1.84 26.03 -15.38
N ARG A 148 1.72 25.91 -16.70
CA ARG A 148 0.47 25.61 -17.35
C ARG A 148 -0.07 24.30 -16.77
N THR A 149 -0.85 24.41 -15.70
CA THR A 149 -1.68 23.31 -15.25
C THR A 149 -2.73 23.06 -16.33
N SER A 150 -3.08 21.82 -16.56
CA SER A 150 -4.14 21.51 -17.51
C SER A 150 -5.40 22.32 -17.15
N PRO A 151 -6.05 23.01 -18.10
CA PRO A 151 -7.28 23.78 -17.83
C PRO A 151 -8.39 22.91 -17.24
N ASN A 152 -8.32 21.60 -17.46
CA ASN A 152 -9.33 20.60 -17.03
C ASN A 152 -8.95 19.93 -15.69
N LEU A 153 -7.95 20.47 -14.96
CA LEU A 153 -7.56 19.98 -13.64
C LEU A 153 -8.50 20.56 -12.58
N ARG A 154 -9.12 19.69 -11.80
CA ARG A 154 -10.02 20.07 -10.72
C ARG A 154 -9.87 19.16 -9.49
N PRO A 155 -10.36 19.57 -8.32
CA PRO A 155 -10.45 18.67 -7.17
C PRO A 155 -11.25 17.41 -7.48
N MET A 156 -10.77 16.27 -6.97
CA MET A 156 -11.49 15.00 -7.03
C MET A 156 -12.69 15.02 -6.07
N ARG A 157 -13.80 14.46 -6.49
CA ARG A 157 -15.05 14.34 -5.74
C ARG A 157 -15.45 12.87 -5.59
N GLU A 158 -16.37 12.58 -4.69
CA GLU A 158 -16.82 11.19 -4.48
C GLU A 158 -17.47 10.58 -5.74
N GLY A 159 -18.16 11.38 -6.54
CA GLY A 159 -18.72 10.97 -7.84
C GLY A 159 -17.67 10.58 -8.88
N ASP A 160 -16.39 10.91 -8.69
CA ASP A 160 -15.31 10.57 -9.61
C ASP A 160 -14.70 9.17 -9.33
N VAL A 161 -15.03 8.56 -8.20
CA VAL A 161 -14.39 7.32 -7.73
C VAL A 161 -14.44 6.22 -8.79
N ASP A 162 -15.55 6.01 -9.46
CA ASP A 162 -15.68 4.96 -10.48
C ASP A 162 -14.82 5.24 -11.71
N GLY A 163 -14.74 6.50 -12.16
CA GLY A 163 -13.84 6.91 -13.24
C GLY A 163 -12.36 6.81 -12.85
N VAL A 164 -12.03 7.11 -11.60
CA VAL A 164 -10.67 6.95 -11.06
C VAL A 164 -10.28 5.47 -10.98
N VAL A 165 -11.20 4.60 -10.55
CA VAL A 165 -10.98 3.14 -10.53
C VAL A 165 -10.76 2.59 -11.94
N ASP A 166 -11.47 3.10 -12.94
CA ASP A 166 -11.26 2.73 -14.34
C ASP A 166 -9.84 3.10 -14.80
N VAL A 167 -9.40 4.34 -14.53
CA VAL A 167 -8.03 4.77 -14.83
C VAL A 167 -7.00 3.93 -14.10
N ASP A 168 -7.21 3.64 -12.80
CA ASP A 168 -6.31 2.84 -11.96
C ASP A 168 -6.12 1.42 -12.54
N ARG A 169 -7.21 0.73 -12.83
CA ARG A 169 -7.20 -0.63 -13.39
C ARG A 169 -6.51 -0.73 -14.75
N ASN A 170 -6.69 0.29 -15.59
CA ASN A 170 -6.05 0.33 -16.88
C ASN A 170 -4.57 0.73 -16.83
N ALA A 171 -4.16 1.50 -15.84
CA ALA A 171 -2.79 2.02 -15.72
C ALA A 171 -1.84 1.10 -14.96
N PHE A 172 -2.35 0.25 -14.06
CA PHE A 172 -1.51 -0.58 -13.19
C PHE A 172 -1.71 -2.08 -13.46
N ALA A 173 -0.62 -2.83 -13.32
CA ALA A 173 -0.68 -4.29 -13.23
C ALA A 173 -1.51 -4.72 -11.99
N LEU A 174 -2.12 -5.91 -12.04
CA LEU A 174 -3.04 -6.43 -11.02
C LEU A 174 -2.51 -6.28 -9.60
N LEU A 175 -1.23 -6.60 -9.37
CA LEU A 175 -0.58 -6.47 -8.05
C LEU A 175 -0.76 -5.08 -7.43
N TRP A 176 -0.76 -4.04 -8.26
CA TRP A 176 -0.74 -2.65 -7.84
C TRP A 176 -2.07 -1.93 -7.99
N GLN A 177 -3.12 -2.60 -8.46
CA GLN A 177 -4.43 -1.99 -8.60
C GLN A 177 -5.08 -1.70 -7.24
N ASN A 178 -5.89 -0.66 -7.19
CA ASN A 178 -6.76 -0.37 -6.05
C ASN A 178 -8.19 -0.83 -6.31
N SER A 179 -8.84 -1.34 -5.27
CA SER A 179 -10.27 -1.55 -5.30
C SER A 179 -11.04 -0.22 -5.23
N ARG A 180 -12.34 -0.24 -5.58
CA ARG A 180 -13.22 0.91 -5.40
C ARG A 180 -13.24 1.41 -3.95
N GLU A 181 -13.25 0.47 -2.99
CA GLU A 181 -13.22 0.81 -1.57
C GLU A 181 -11.91 1.46 -1.16
N ALA A 182 -10.76 0.95 -1.66
CA ALA A 182 -9.45 1.53 -1.40
C ALA A 182 -9.36 2.97 -1.96
N VAL A 183 -9.84 3.22 -3.18
CA VAL A 183 -9.88 4.56 -3.78
C VAL A 183 -10.79 5.50 -2.99
N SER A 184 -11.97 5.04 -2.57
CA SER A 184 -12.88 5.85 -1.75
C SER A 184 -12.26 6.22 -0.40
N LEU A 185 -11.58 5.26 0.24
CA LEU A 185 -10.89 5.48 1.51
C LEU A 185 -9.69 6.43 1.34
N ALA A 186 -8.92 6.24 0.26
CA ALA A 186 -7.82 7.12 -0.11
C ALA A 186 -8.29 8.58 -0.29
N LEU A 187 -9.44 8.79 -0.97
CA LEU A 187 -10.03 10.12 -1.12
C LEU A 187 -10.39 10.73 0.23
N LYS A 188 -11.02 9.97 1.13
CA LYS A 188 -11.40 10.44 2.48
C LYS A 188 -10.19 10.84 3.33
N GLN A 189 -9.06 10.16 3.15
CA GLN A 189 -7.82 10.43 3.89
C GLN A 189 -6.88 11.40 3.16
N ALA A 190 -7.24 11.84 1.95
CA ALA A 190 -6.39 12.69 1.14
C ALA A 190 -6.14 14.06 1.80
N GLY A 191 -4.89 14.50 1.77
CA GLY A 191 -4.52 15.89 2.00
C GLY A 191 -4.74 16.76 0.77
N LEU A 192 -4.70 16.13 -0.41
CA LEU A 192 -4.96 16.72 -1.72
C LEU A 192 -5.28 15.60 -2.72
N ALA A 193 -6.41 15.70 -3.41
CA ALA A 193 -6.76 14.81 -4.50
C ALA A 193 -7.31 15.59 -5.69
N THR A 194 -6.83 15.30 -6.90
CA THR A 194 -7.25 15.99 -8.13
C THR A 194 -7.38 15.04 -9.29
N VAL A 195 -8.23 15.40 -10.22
CA VAL A 195 -8.45 14.71 -11.49
C VAL A 195 -8.24 15.67 -12.66
N ILE A 196 -7.90 15.11 -13.82
CA ILE A 196 -8.01 15.78 -15.11
C ILE A 196 -9.15 15.09 -15.84
N GLU A 197 -10.19 15.87 -16.16
CA GLU A 197 -11.39 15.41 -16.82
C GLU A 197 -11.52 16.03 -18.22
N ASP A 198 -12.02 15.28 -19.16
CA ASP A 198 -12.42 15.82 -20.46
C ASP A 198 -13.74 15.16 -20.89
N THR A 199 -14.73 16.00 -21.22
CA THR A 199 -16.07 15.57 -21.68
C THR A 199 -16.74 14.50 -20.79
N GLY A 200 -16.62 14.65 -19.46
CA GLY A 200 -17.21 13.74 -18.48
C GLY A 200 -16.39 12.48 -18.19
N ARG A 201 -15.21 12.32 -18.81
CA ARG A 201 -14.32 11.20 -18.60
C ARG A 201 -13.08 11.60 -17.79
N ILE A 202 -12.74 10.83 -16.76
CA ILE A 202 -11.48 11.00 -16.03
C ILE A 202 -10.34 10.41 -16.87
N LEU A 203 -9.34 11.24 -17.17
CA LEU A 203 -8.17 10.86 -17.97
C LEU A 203 -6.94 10.56 -17.11
N ALA A 204 -6.82 11.26 -15.99
CA ALA A 204 -5.70 11.12 -15.07
C ALA A 204 -6.11 11.60 -13.67
N PHE A 205 -5.44 11.09 -12.65
CA PHE A 205 -5.68 11.50 -11.28
C PHE A 205 -4.43 11.42 -10.42
N GLN A 206 -4.44 12.14 -9.31
CA GLN A 206 -3.49 11.99 -8.22
C GLN A 206 -4.21 12.03 -6.87
N ILE A 207 -3.65 11.31 -5.89
CA ILE A 207 -4.04 11.35 -4.49
C ILE A 207 -2.76 11.51 -3.66
N SER A 208 -2.72 12.57 -2.83
CA SER A 208 -1.61 12.84 -1.94
C SER A 208 -2.07 12.88 -0.49
N THR A 209 -1.27 12.32 0.41
CA THR A 209 -1.48 12.36 1.86
C THR A 209 -0.69 13.51 2.50
N ARG A 210 -1.07 13.90 3.70
CA ARG A 210 -0.32 14.88 4.50
C ARG A 210 0.86 14.20 5.18
N GLY A 211 2.04 14.78 5.05
CA GLY A 211 3.24 14.45 5.82
C GLY A 211 3.62 15.58 6.76
N ALA A 212 4.52 15.32 7.70
CA ALA A 212 4.97 16.30 8.68
C ALA A 212 5.61 17.56 8.03
N GLN A 213 6.29 17.39 6.90
CA GLN A 213 7.01 18.46 6.20
C GLN A 213 6.35 18.89 4.88
N GLY A 214 5.23 18.30 4.50
CA GLY A 214 4.55 18.60 3.23
C GLY A 214 3.56 17.52 2.80
N LEU A 215 3.71 17.01 1.59
CA LEU A 215 2.83 16.01 1.02
C LEU A 215 3.60 14.75 0.60
N HIS A 216 2.90 13.63 0.60
CA HIS A 216 3.33 12.39 -0.05
C HIS A 216 2.37 12.08 -1.20
N LEU A 217 2.89 12.02 -2.44
CA LEU A 217 2.13 11.63 -3.63
C LEU A 217 1.94 10.10 -3.59
N ALA A 218 0.84 9.68 -2.97
CA ALA A 218 0.55 8.28 -2.72
C ALA A 218 0.04 7.54 -3.96
N ARG A 219 -0.63 8.24 -4.87
CA ARG A 219 -1.14 7.65 -6.11
C ARG A 219 -1.14 8.64 -7.25
N LEU A 220 -0.64 8.22 -8.42
CA LEU A 220 -0.67 8.97 -9.67
C LEU A 220 -0.91 8.01 -10.82
N ALA A 221 -1.90 8.29 -11.65
CA ALA A 221 -2.13 7.51 -12.86
C ALA A 221 -2.67 8.36 -14.01
N THR A 222 -2.34 7.93 -15.22
CA THR A 222 -2.91 8.42 -16.47
C THR A 222 -3.40 7.22 -17.26
N HIS A 223 -4.64 7.27 -17.71
CA HIS A 223 -5.23 6.24 -18.58
C HIS A 223 -4.33 5.99 -19.79
N PRO A 224 -4.02 4.74 -20.17
CA PRO A 224 -3.06 4.42 -21.24
C PRO A 224 -3.31 5.16 -22.55
N GLY A 225 -4.56 5.28 -22.98
CA GLY A 225 -4.93 5.99 -24.20
C GLY A 225 -4.66 7.50 -24.21
N PHE A 226 -4.26 8.07 -23.06
CA PHE A 226 -4.00 9.51 -22.90
C PHE A 226 -2.60 9.82 -22.36
N GLN A 227 -1.75 8.81 -22.24
CA GLN A 227 -0.34 8.98 -21.88
C GLN A 227 0.44 9.78 -22.98
N GLY A 228 1.60 10.30 -22.63
CA GLY A 228 2.41 11.12 -23.54
C GLY A 228 1.90 12.56 -23.74
N ARG A 229 0.72 12.93 -23.22
CA ARG A 229 0.12 14.26 -23.37
C ARG A 229 0.44 15.25 -22.24
N GLY A 230 1.36 14.92 -21.34
CA GLY A 230 1.78 15.78 -20.24
C GLY A 230 0.83 15.81 -19.03
N LEU A 231 -0.22 14.98 -18.98
CA LEU A 231 -1.22 15.01 -17.89
C LEU A 231 -0.61 14.71 -16.53
N ALA A 232 0.22 13.66 -16.43
CA ALA A 232 0.93 13.33 -15.20
C ALA A 232 1.87 14.48 -14.76
N THR A 233 2.58 15.10 -15.70
CA THR A 233 3.42 16.28 -15.43
C THR A 233 2.61 17.43 -14.84
N SER A 234 1.42 17.69 -15.40
CA SER A 234 0.50 18.73 -14.92
C SER A 234 0.02 18.45 -13.49
N LEU A 235 -0.36 17.21 -13.19
CA LEU A 235 -0.78 16.80 -11.85
C LEU A 235 0.36 16.96 -10.82
N VAL A 236 1.57 16.46 -11.11
CA VAL A 236 2.69 16.54 -10.17
C VAL A 236 3.10 18.01 -9.95
N ARG A 237 3.17 18.83 -10.99
CA ARG A 237 3.45 20.27 -10.84
C ARG A 237 2.40 20.97 -9.99
N TYR A 238 1.14 20.63 -10.16
CA TYR A 238 0.09 21.17 -9.31
C TYR A 238 0.33 20.80 -7.83
N VAL A 239 0.73 19.54 -7.53
CA VAL A 239 1.08 19.13 -6.16
C VAL A 239 2.29 19.90 -5.64
N GLN A 240 3.35 20.10 -6.46
CA GLN A 240 4.51 20.91 -6.10
C GLN A 240 4.10 22.34 -5.72
N LEU A 241 3.25 22.98 -6.52
CA LEU A 241 2.70 24.32 -6.22
C LEU A 241 1.91 24.32 -4.89
N GLN A 242 1.11 23.29 -4.64
CA GLN A 242 0.36 23.18 -3.39
C GLN A 242 1.27 23.00 -2.17
N VAL A 243 2.40 22.31 -2.31
CA VAL A 243 3.42 22.22 -1.24
C VAL A 243 3.98 23.61 -0.94
N LEU A 244 4.36 24.39 -1.96
CA LEU A 244 4.87 25.75 -1.80
C LEU A 244 3.85 26.68 -1.14
N HIS A 245 2.61 26.70 -1.63
CA HIS A 245 1.53 27.54 -1.08
C HIS A 245 1.25 27.23 0.40
N ARG A 246 1.45 25.98 0.82
CA ARG A 246 1.29 25.54 2.21
C ARG A 246 2.57 25.70 3.03
N LYS A 247 3.61 26.31 2.48
CA LYS A 247 4.94 26.45 3.10
C LYS A 247 5.56 25.10 3.50
N GLY A 248 5.23 24.04 2.75
CA GLY A 248 5.84 22.74 2.90
C GLY A 248 7.25 22.72 2.30
N THR A 249 8.11 21.88 2.84
CA THR A 249 9.53 21.78 2.44
C THR A 249 9.84 20.45 1.76
N LEU A 250 8.84 19.58 1.60
CA LEU A 250 9.06 18.23 1.09
C LEU A 250 7.83 17.70 0.33
N LEU A 251 8.08 17.12 -0.83
CA LEU A 251 7.13 16.24 -1.53
C LEU A 251 7.82 14.91 -1.78
N THR A 252 7.26 13.83 -1.26
CA THR A 252 7.78 12.47 -1.51
C THR A 252 6.85 11.69 -2.44
N VAL A 253 7.39 10.67 -3.09
CA VAL A 253 6.65 9.71 -3.91
C VAL A 253 7.35 8.36 -3.87
N ASN A 254 6.58 7.29 -3.99
CA ASN A 254 7.08 5.93 -4.16
C ASN A 254 6.77 5.41 -5.57
N THR A 255 7.70 4.64 -6.13
CA THR A 255 7.47 3.89 -7.37
C THR A 255 8.35 2.63 -7.39
N GLN A 256 8.06 1.70 -8.30
CA GLN A 256 8.91 0.53 -8.51
C GLN A 256 10.24 0.94 -9.15
N ASP A 257 11.34 0.28 -8.78
CA ASP A 257 12.69 0.54 -9.32
C ASP A 257 12.80 0.19 -10.82
N ASN A 258 11.91 -0.64 -11.33
CA ASN A 258 11.78 -1.02 -12.73
C ASN A 258 10.73 -0.20 -13.51
N ASN A 259 10.07 0.79 -12.89
CA ASN A 259 9.09 1.66 -13.54
C ASN A 259 9.77 2.84 -14.23
N ALA A 260 10.42 2.56 -15.38
CA ALA A 260 11.19 3.55 -16.13
C ALA A 260 10.39 4.83 -16.49
N PRO A 261 9.11 4.76 -16.93
CA PRO A 261 8.33 5.95 -17.23
C PRO A 261 8.12 6.87 -16.01
N SER A 262 7.78 6.30 -14.85
CA SER A 262 7.59 7.07 -13.61
C SER A 262 8.90 7.68 -13.12
N LEU A 263 10.00 6.93 -13.15
CA LEU A 263 11.32 7.44 -12.78
C LEU A 263 11.77 8.59 -13.69
N ALA A 264 11.52 8.50 -15.00
CA ALA A 264 11.81 9.57 -15.95
C ALA A 264 10.96 10.82 -15.67
N LEU A 265 9.65 10.65 -15.38
CA LEU A 265 8.75 11.73 -15.01
C LEU A 265 9.27 12.48 -13.78
N TYR A 266 9.57 11.74 -12.70
CA TYR A 266 9.99 12.34 -11.44
C TYR A 266 11.35 13.04 -11.57
N ARG A 267 12.33 12.45 -12.27
CA ARG A 267 13.63 13.12 -12.56
C ARG A 267 13.43 14.45 -13.33
N LYS A 268 12.56 14.45 -14.34
CA LYS A 268 12.22 15.66 -15.13
C LYS A 268 11.60 16.74 -14.25
N LEU A 269 10.96 16.38 -13.14
CA LEU A 269 10.32 17.26 -12.19
C LEU A 269 11.18 17.52 -10.94
N ALA A 270 12.50 17.34 -11.06
CA ALA A 270 13.52 17.61 -10.05
C ALA A 270 13.40 16.75 -8.77
N PHE A 271 12.75 15.57 -8.83
CA PHE A 271 12.84 14.61 -7.75
C PHE A 271 14.16 13.84 -7.81
N SER A 272 14.73 13.56 -6.65
CA SER A 272 15.90 12.70 -6.48
C SER A 272 15.57 11.48 -5.60
N LEU A 273 16.28 10.37 -5.82
CA LEU A 273 16.20 9.19 -4.96
C LEU A 273 16.70 9.55 -3.56
N THR A 274 15.97 9.10 -2.54
CA THR A 274 16.37 9.30 -1.13
C THR A 274 17.40 8.26 -0.66
N GLY A 275 17.54 7.15 -1.37
CA GLY A 275 18.28 5.97 -0.95
C GLY A 275 17.41 4.94 -0.24
N GLU A 276 16.22 5.31 0.22
CA GLU A 276 15.28 4.35 0.82
C GLU A 276 14.66 3.46 -0.25
N GLN A 277 14.65 2.15 0.02
CA GLN A 277 14.06 1.15 -0.85
C GLN A 277 13.50 0.00 -0.03
N PHE A 278 12.39 -0.56 -0.50
CA PHE A 278 11.69 -1.66 0.16
C PHE A 278 11.47 -2.80 -0.82
N PRO A 279 11.99 -4.01 -0.53
CA PRO A 279 11.85 -5.14 -1.44
C PRO A 279 10.40 -5.63 -1.48
N VAL A 280 9.94 -6.02 -2.66
CA VAL A 280 8.66 -6.68 -2.88
C VAL A 280 8.89 -8.17 -2.99
N TYR A 281 8.20 -8.92 -2.15
CA TYR A 281 8.20 -10.38 -2.16
C TYR A 281 6.87 -10.90 -2.67
N GLN A 282 6.92 -11.95 -3.49
CA GLN A 282 5.74 -12.58 -4.08
C GLN A 282 5.80 -14.10 -3.89
N PHE A 283 4.64 -14.70 -3.74
CA PHE A 283 4.43 -16.13 -3.65
C PHE A 283 3.33 -16.53 -4.63
N ASP A 284 3.63 -17.46 -5.53
CA ASP A 284 2.67 -17.98 -6.50
C ASP A 284 1.76 -19.02 -5.84
N LEU A 285 0.46 -18.90 -6.03
CA LEU A 285 -0.55 -19.77 -5.45
C LEU A 285 -0.95 -20.93 -6.39
N ASN A 286 -0.51 -20.86 -7.64
CA ASN A 286 -0.78 -21.86 -8.69
C ASN A 286 0.24 -22.99 -8.69
#